data_45b5093519ee92048ccc7c11d2f1cf89
#
_entry.id   45b5093519ee92048ccc7c11d2f1cf89
#
_cell.length_a   1.000
_cell.length_b   1.000
_cell.length_c   1.000
_cell.angle_alpha   90.00
_cell.angle_beta   90.00
_cell.angle_gamma   90.00
#
_symmetry.space_group_name_H-M   'P 1'
#
loop_
_entity.id
_entity.type
_entity.pdbx_description
1 polymer ?
#
loop_
_entity_poly.entity_id
_entity_poly.type
_entity_poly.pdbx_seq_one_letter_code
_entity_poly.pdbx_strand_id
1 'polypeptide(L)'
;MRLKTYIVEDNPTIRENLIATLEELANVEVVGITDNENDAKVWLNDSQNGWHMAIVDLFLKQGSGLGVLHGCRERNPLQKVVVLSNYATVDIRNRCAQLGVDAVFDKSKEIDAMLAYCVGQRANIAASPTGE
;
A
#
# COMPACT_ATOMS: atom_id res chain seq x y z
N MET A 1 7.32 17.21 -3.38
CA MET A 1 7.41 15.87 -3.93
C MET A 1 6.13 15.09 -3.63
N ARG A 2 5.76 14.15 -4.48
CA ARG A 2 4.57 13.31 -4.30
C ARG A 2 4.99 11.88 -3.93
N LEU A 3 4.22 11.24 -3.05
CA LEU A 3 4.46 9.87 -2.63
C LEU A 3 4.03 8.91 -3.74
N LYS A 4 4.97 8.21 -4.34
CA LYS A 4 4.69 7.26 -5.42
C LYS A 4 4.08 5.99 -4.83
N THR A 5 2.82 5.73 -5.14
CA THR A 5 2.02 4.69 -4.50
C THR A 5 1.50 3.68 -5.52
N TYR A 6 1.63 2.41 -5.19
CA TYR A 6 1.09 1.29 -5.95
C TYR A 6 -0.13 0.72 -5.20
N ILE A 7 -1.20 0.40 -5.94
CA ILE A 7 -2.44 -0.06 -5.34
C ILE A 7 -2.79 -1.46 -5.84
N VAL A 8 -3.07 -2.37 -4.90
CA VAL A 8 -3.56 -3.72 -5.18
C VAL A 8 -4.99 -3.81 -4.66
N GLU A 9 -5.95 -3.75 -5.58
CA GLU A 9 -7.39 -3.76 -5.28
C GLU A 9 -8.15 -4.27 -6.49
N ASP A 10 -8.99 -5.30 -6.32
CA ASP A 10 -9.70 -5.92 -7.43
C ASP A 10 -11.08 -5.33 -7.73
N ASN A 11 -11.65 -4.53 -6.84
CA ASN A 11 -12.92 -3.86 -7.09
C ASN A 11 -12.68 -2.52 -7.80
N PRO A 12 -13.14 -2.35 -9.07
CA PRO A 12 -12.86 -1.14 -9.82
C PRO A 12 -13.42 0.14 -9.18
N THR A 13 -14.61 0.08 -8.61
CA THR A 13 -15.23 1.25 -7.97
C THR A 13 -14.48 1.68 -6.73
N ILE A 14 -14.11 0.72 -5.87
CA ILE A 14 -13.32 1.00 -4.67
C ILE A 14 -11.95 1.56 -5.07
N ARG A 15 -11.32 0.95 -6.07
CA ARG A 15 -10.01 1.38 -6.57
C ARG A 15 -10.04 2.82 -7.08
N GLU A 16 -11.02 3.16 -7.91
CA GLU A 16 -11.15 4.51 -8.47
C GLU A 16 -11.39 5.56 -7.37
N ASN A 17 -12.25 5.25 -6.41
CA ASN A 17 -12.52 6.15 -5.30
C ASN A 17 -11.28 6.33 -4.42
N LEU A 18 -10.55 5.26 -4.18
CA LEU A 18 -9.32 5.30 -3.39
C LEU A 18 -8.26 6.17 -4.07
N ILE A 19 -8.06 5.99 -5.36
CA ILE A 19 -7.10 6.78 -6.14
C ILE A 19 -7.45 8.27 -6.05
N ALA A 20 -8.70 8.62 -6.31
CA ALA A 20 -9.14 10.01 -6.27
C ALA A 20 -8.92 10.63 -4.89
N THR A 21 -9.26 9.90 -3.83
CA THR A 21 -9.09 10.37 -2.45
C THR A 21 -7.62 10.58 -2.10
N LEU A 22 -6.76 9.63 -2.44
CA LEU A 22 -5.34 9.72 -2.17
C LEU A 22 -4.68 10.87 -2.92
N GLU A 23 -5.01 11.02 -4.20
CA GLU A 23 -4.40 12.07 -5.02
C GLU A 23 -4.86 13.46 -4.61
N GLU A 24 -6.13 13.59 -4.23
CA GLU A 24 -6.70 14.88 -3.85
C GLU A 24 -6.33 15.31 -2.42
N LEU A 25 -6.42 14.38 -1.45
CA LEU A 25 -6.30 14.71 -0.03
C LEU A 25 -4.92 14.44 0.55
N ALA A 26 -4.14 13.54 -0.02
CA ALA A 26 -2.83 13.16 0.51
C ALA A 26 -1.67 13.50 -0.43
N ASN A 27 -1.95 14.11 -1.56
CA ASN A 27 -0.94 14.48 -2.57
C ASN A 27 -0.06 13.29 -2.97
N VAL A 28 -0.70 12.15 -3.18
CA VAL A 28 -0.08 10.91 -3.61
C VAL A 28 -0.09 10.85 -5.13
N GLU A 29 0.94 10.27 -5.72
CA GLU A 29 0.96 9.93 -7.15
C GLU A 29 0.79 8.42 -7.28
N VAL A 30 -0.33 7.97 -7.87
CA VAL A 30 -0.55 6.54 -8.10
C VAL A 30 0.23 6.14 -9.35
N VAL A 31 1.26 5.33 -9.16
CA VAL A 31 2.19 4.93 -10.23
C VAL A 31 1.85 3.58 -10.86
N GLY A 32 0.93 2.83 -10.26
CA GLY A 32 0.46 1.57 -10.81
C GLY A 32 -0.68 1.00 -10.00
N ILE A 33 -1.46 0.15 -10.64
CA ILE A 33 -2.58 -0.56 -10.04
C ILE A 33 -2.58 -2.01 -10.52
N THR A 34 -3.10 -2.91 -9.69
CA THR A 34 -3.33 -4.29 -10.12
C THR A 34 -4.49 -4.89 -9.34
N ASP A 35 -5.06 -5.95 -9.88
CA ASP A 35 -6.20 -6.64 -9.31
C ASP A 35 -5.89 -8.08 -8.88
N ASN A 36 -4.63 -8.52 -8.98
CA ASN A 36 -4.27 -9.89 -8.69
C ASN A 36 -2.87 -10.02 -8.07
N GLU A 37 -2.64 -11.17 -7.43
CA GLU A 37 -1.41 -11.43 -6.71
C GLU A 37 -0.18 -11.50 -7.61
N ASN A 38 -0.26 -12.21 -8.72
CA ASN A 38 0.91 -12.47 -9.56
C ASN A 38 1.46 -11.18 -10.18
N ASP A 39 0.60 -10.36 -10.75
CA ASP A 39 1.02 -9.10 -11.36
C ASP A 39 1.57 -8.13 -10.30
N ALA A 40 0.97 -8.12 -9.11
CA ALA A 40 1.45 -7.29 -8.01
C ALA A 40 2.86 -7.67 -7.60
N LYS A 41 3.14 -8.97 -7.45
CA LYS A 41 4.47 -9.46 -7.06
C LYS A 41 5.53 -9.10 -8.10
N VAL A 42 5.21 -9.25 -9.37
CA VAL A 42 6.13 -8.88 -10.46
C VAL A 42 6.44 -7.40 -10.41
N TRP A 43 5.40 -6.56 -10.32
CA TRP A 43 5.59 -5.11 -10.35
C TRP A 43 6.37 -4.59 -9.14
N LEU A 44 6.02 -5.06 -7.94
CA LEU A 44 6.63 -4.59 -6.70
C LEU A 44 8.09 -5.00 -6.56
N ASN A 45 8.47 -6.12 -7.18
CA ASN A 45 9.85 -6.62 -7.14
C ASN A 45 10.73 -6.15 -8.28
N ASP A 46 10.18 -5.40 -9.24
CA ASP A 46 10.96 -4.82 -10.32
C ASP A 46 11.66 -3.55 -9.80
N SER A 47 12.99 -3.59 -9.73
CA SER A 47 13.80 -2.48 -9.24
C SER A 47 13.71 -1.21 -10.10
N GLN A 48 13.20 -1.32 -11.32
CA GLN A 48 12.96 -0.18 -12.20
C GLN A 48 11.73 0.63 -11.76
N ASN A 49 10.83 0.02 -11.00
CA ASN A 49 9.64 0.69 -10.50
C ASN A 49 9.97 1.36 -9.15
N GLY A 50 10.26 2.64 -9.18
CA GLY A 50 10.64 3.39 -8.00
C GLY A 50 9.43 3.82 -7.16
N TRP A 51 8.88 2.90 -6.36
CA TRP A 51 7.72 3.20 -5.53
C TRP A 51 8.10 3.47 -4.08
N HIS A 52 7.27 4.28 -3.40
CA HIS A 52 7.46 4.63 -1.99
C HIS A 52 6.50 3.87 -1.08
N MET A 53 5.28 3.57 -1.55
CA MET A 53 4.27 2.90 -0.74
C MET A 53 3.43 1.97 -1.59
N ALA A 54 3.06 0.82 -1.02
CA ALA A 54 2.07 -0.08 -1.61
C ALA A 54 0.88 -0.18 -0.67
N ILE A 55 -0.33 -0.04 -1.21
CA ILE A 55 -1.58 -0.24 -0.47
C ILE A 55 -2.21 -1.52 -0.99
N VAL A 56 -2.39 -2.51 -0.12
CA VAL A 56 -2.78 -3.86 -0.51
C VAL A 56 -4.08 -4.28 0.18
N ASP A 57 -5.06 -4.69 -0.61
CA ASP A 57 -6.24 -5.38 -0.12
C ASP A 57 -5.89 -6.87 0.07
N LEU A 58 -6.33 -7.46 1.18
CA LEU A 58 -6.03 -8.86 1.50
C LEU A 58 -6.88 -9.85 0.71
N PHE A 59 -8.10 -9.46 0.34
CA PHE A 59 -9.08 -10.38 -0.27
C PHE A 59 -9.24 -10.06 -1.76
N LEU A 60 -8.45 -10.77 -2.59
CA LEU A 60 -8.48 -10.62 -4.03
C LEU A 60 -9.22 -11.79 -4.66
N LYS A 61 -9.87 -11.57 -5.81
CA LYS A 61 -10.55 -12.64 -6.56
C LYS A 61 -9.56 -13.64 -7.15
N GLN A 62 -8.36 -13.17 -7.50
CA GLN A 62 -7.30 -14.02 -8.05
C GLN A 62 -6.06 -13.89 -7.18
N GLY A 63 -5.78 -14.92 -6.40
CA GLY A 63 -4.70 -14.93 -5.45
C GLY A 63 -5.10 -14.30 -4.13
N SER A 64 -4.11 -13.83 -3.39
CA SER A 64 -4.29 -13.31 -2.04
C SER A 64 -3.39 -12.11 -1.79
N GLY A 65 -3.91 -11.11 -1.09
CA GLY A 65 -3.09 -10.01 -0.61
C GLY A 65 -1.99 -10.47 0.34
N LEU A 66 -2.23 -11.53 1.12
CA LEU A 66 -1.17 -12.11 1.97
C LEU A 66 0.00 -12.62 1.13
N GLY A 67 -0.27 -13.20 -0.03
CA GLY A 67 0.79 -13.62 -0.96
C GLY A 67 1.57 -12.44 -1.51
N VAL A 68 0.90 -11.33 -1.80
CA VAL A 68 1.57 -10.09 -2.22
C VAL A 68 2.51 -9.60 -1.12
N LEU A 69 2.04 -9.57 0.14
CA LEU A 69 2.84 -9.13 1.28
C LEU A 69 4.08 -10.00 1.46
N HIS A 70 3.91 -11.30 1.34
CA HIS A 70 5.03 -12.24 1.42
C HIS A 70 6.05 -11.98 0.31
N GLY A 71 5.58 -11.72 -0.91
CA GLY A 71 6.42 -11.50 -2.08
C GLY A 71 7.22 -10.20 -2.04
N CYS A 72 6.77 -9.19 -1.30
CA CYS A 72 7.48 -7.91 -1.19
C CYS A 72 8.03 -7.65 0.23
N ARG A 73 8.18 -8.70 1.03
CA ARG A 73 8.65 -8.58 2.42
C ARG A 73 10.07 -8.02 2.49
N GLU A 74 10.94 -8.41 1.57
CA GLU A 74 12.29 -7.88 1.47
C GLU A 74 12.30 -6.68 0.53
N ARG A 75 12.54 -5.51 1.09
CA ARG A 75 12.51 -4.25 0.34
C ARG A 75 13.35 -3.19 1.02
N ASN A 76 13.53 -2.06 0.34
CA ASN A 76 14.19 -0.89 0.92
C ASN A 76 13.40 -0.41 2.14
N PRO A 77 14.04 -0.08 3.27
CA PRO A 77 13.34 0.38 4.48
C PRO A 77 12.48 1.63 4.29
N LEU A 78 12.75 2.42 3.27
CA LEU A 78 11.93 3.59 2.95
C LEU A 78 10.66 3.23 2.16
N GLN A 79 10.59 2.02 1.62
CA GLN A 79 9.39 1.52 0.95
C GLN A 79 8.45 0.93 1.98
N LYS A 80 7.25 1.50 2.09
CA LYS A 80 6.26 1.11 3.10
C LYS A 80 5.14 0.30 2.48
N VAL A 81 4.68 -0.72 3.18
CA VAL A 81 3.56 -1.55 2.76
C VAL A 81 2.43 -1.39 3.77
N VAL A 82 1.28 -1.01 3.27
CA VAL A 82 0.08 -0.73 4.06
C VAL A 82 -1.03 -1.68 3.60
N VAL A 83 -1.73 -2.26 4.55
CA VAL A 83 -2.92 -3.07 4.28
C VAL A 83 -4.16 -2.23 4.54
N LEU A 84 -5.10 -2.29 3.60
CA LEU A 84 -6.41 -1.67 3.73
C LEU A 84 -7.46 -2.77 3.58
N SER A 85 -8.18 -3.11 4.65
CA SER A 85 -9.07 -4.27 4.67
C SER A 85 -10.36 -4.00 5.44
N ASN A 86 -11.46 -4.62 4.99
CA ASN A 86 -12.72 -4.63 5.75
C ASN A 86 -12.65 -5.53 6.99
N TYR A 87 -11.62 -6.36 7.11
CA TYR A 87 -11.46 -7.35 8.18
C TYR A 87 -10.17 -7.11 8.97
N ALA A 88 -9.99 -5.88 9.47
CA ALA A 88 -8.80 -5.52 10.24
C ALA A 88 -8.93 -6.01 11.71
N THR A 89 -9.10 -7.31 11.89
CA THR A 89 -9.18 -7.95 13.20
C THR A 89 -7.79 -8.02 13.85
N VAL A 90 -7.77 -8.34 15.15
CA VAL A 90 -6.50 -8.53 15.88
C VAL A 90 -5.66 -9.62 15.23
N ASP A 91 -6.27 -10.73 14.83
CA ASP A 91 -5.56 -11.84 14.18
C ASP A 91 -4.95 -11.41 12.84
N ILE A 92 -5.71 -10.69 12.02
CA ILE A 92 -5.25 -10.18 10.74
C ILE A 92 -4.10 -9.18 10.94
N ARG A 93 -4.24 -8.27 11.90
CA ARG A 93 -3.19 -7.29 12.21
C ARG A 93 -1.90 -7.98 12.67
N ASN A 94 -2.00 -9.01 13.51
CA ASN A 94 -0.84 -9.78 13.95
C ASN A 94 -0.17 -10.51 12.79
N ARG A 95 -0.96 -11.12 11.91
CA ARG A 95 -0.43 -11.83 10.76
C ARG A 95 0.29 -10.88 9.79
N CYS A 96 -0.28 -9.72 9.56
CA CYS A 96 0.36 -8.69 8.73
C CYS A 96 1.68 -8.21 9.33
N ALA A 97 1.71 -8.01 10.66
CA ALA A 97 2.93 -7.61 11.34
C ALA A 97 4.04 -8.66 11.16
N GLN A 98 3.70 -9.94 11.23
CA GLN A 98 4.66 -11.03 11.01
C GLN A 98 5.21 -11.03 9.58
N LEU A 99 4.46 -10.50 8.61
CA LEU A 99 4.89 -10.38 7.22
C LEU A 99 5.61 -9.07 6.94
N GLY A 100 5.88 -8.26 7.96
CA GLY A 100 6.63 -7.02 7.81
C GLY A 100 5.82 -5.84 7.29
N VAL A 101 4.51 -5.88 7.42
CA VAL A 101 3.63 -4.78 7.03
C VAL A 101 3.82 -3.60 7.99
N ASP A 102 3.88 -2.40 7.44
CA ASP A 102 4.16 -1.19 8.21
C ASP A 102 2.90 -0.64 8.90
N ALA A 103 1.72 -0.82 8.32
CA ALA A 103 0.47 -0.39 8.94
C ALA A 103 -0.72 -1.16 8.36
N VAL A 104 -1.78 -1.32 9.16
CA VAL A 104 -3.04 -1.94 8.75
C VAL A 104 -4.18 -0.98 9.09
N PHE A 105 -5.04 -0.72 8.13
CA PHE A 105 -6.18 0.17 8.31
C PHE A 105 -7.49 -0.52 7.91
N ASP A 106 -8.55 -0.22 8.64
CA ASP A 106 -9.90 -0.67 8.34
C ASP A 106 -10.51 0.21 7.23
N LYS A 107 -11.00 -0.41 6.17
CA LYS A 107 -11.58 0.30 5.01
C LYS A 107 -12.77 1.18 5.38
N SER A 108 -13.56 0.77 6.36
CA SER A 108 -14.80 1.47 6.70
C SER A 108 -14.62 2.51 7.79
N LYS A 109 -13.54 2.42 8.60
CA LYS A 109 -13.39 3.24 9.81
C LYS A 109 -12.11 4.06 9.86
N GLU A 110 -11.09 3.70 9.11
CA GLU A 110 -9.74 4.25 9.30
C GLU A 110 -9.15 4.90 8.05
N ILE A 111 -9.97 5.29 7.09
CA ILE A 111 -9.48 5.97 5.87
C ILE A 111 -8.75 7.27 6.23
N ASP A 112 -9.27 8.05 7.18
CA ASP A 112 -8.63 9.29 7.59
C ASP A 112 -7.26 9.04 8.23
N ALA A 113 -7.14 7.98 9.03
CA ALA A 113 -5.87 7.57 9.62
C ALA A 113 -4.87 7.16 8.54
N MET A 114 -5.32 6.44 7.51
CA MET A 114 -4.48 6.07 6.38
C MET A 114 -3.99 7.29 5.61
N LEU A 115 -4.86 8.28 5.36
CA LEU A 115 -4.46 9.52 4.68
C LEU A 115 -3.40 10.28 5.49
N ALA A 116 -3.58 10.36 6.81
CA ALA A 116 -2.60 10.97 7.70
C ALA A 116 -1.26 10.23 7.64
N TYR A 117 -1.30 8.91 7.59
CA TYR A 117 -0.09 8.09 7.44
C TYR A 117 0.65 8.42 6.13
N CYS A 118 -0.07 8.54 5.03
CA CYS A 118 0.51 8.91 3.73
C CYS A 118 1.22 10.26 3.77
N VAL A 119 0.57 11.25 4.38
CA VAL A 119 1.16 12.59 4.54
C VAL A 119 2.44 12.52 5.37
N GLY A 120 2.43 11.75 6.46
CA GLY A 120 3.60 11.54 7.32
C GLY A 120 4.75 10.85 6.58
N GLN A 121 4.45 9.84 5.77
CA GLN A 121 5.48 9.13 5.01
C GLN A 121 6.09 10.02 3.92
N ARG A 122 5.30 10.85 3.27
CA ARG A 122 5.81 11.82 2.31
C ARG A 122 6.83 12.75 2.96
N ALA A 123 6.52 13.25 4.16
CA ALA A 123 7.43 14.11 4.92
C ALA A 123 8.72 13.37 5.30
N ASN A 124 8.62 12.11 5.72
CA ASN A 124 9.78 11.28 6.07
C ASN A 124 10.72 11.08 4.89
N ILE A 125 10.17 10.78 3.71
CA ILE A 125 10.96 10.56 2.50
C ILE A 125 11.62 11.88 2.05
N ALA A 126 10.87 12.97 2.07
CA ALA A 126 11.40 14.30 1.69
C ALA A 126 12.54 14.74 2.63
N ALA A 127 12.51 14.33 3.90
CA ALA A 127 13.54 14.65 4.88
C ALA A 127 14.74 13.70 4.86
N SER A 128 14.67 12.61 4.06
CA SER A 128 15.75 11.63 3.97
C SER A 128 17.01 12.27 3.39
N PRO A 129 18.20 12.01 3.98
CA PRO A 129 19.46 12.53 3.44
C PRO A 129 19.76 12.04 2.02
N THR A 130 19.24 10.90 1.62
CA THR A 130 19.41 10.37 0.26
C THR A 130 18.41 10.94 -0.73
N GLY A 131 17.39 11.65 -0.25
CA GLY A 131 16.31 12.18 -1.10
C GLY A 131 15.32 11.12 -1.57
N GLU A 132 15.32 9.94 -1.00
CA GLU A 132 14.49 8.83 -1.45
C GLU A 132 13.40 8.45 -0.48
#